data_e9d08a40798e997f0b7cd3fa860eb493
#
_entry.id   e9d08a40798e997f0b7cd3fa860eb493
#
_cell.length_a   1.000
_cell.length_b   1.000
_cell.length_c   1.000
_cell.angle_alpha   90.00
_cell.angle_beta   90.00
_cell.angle_gamma   90.00
#
_symmetry.space_group_name_H-M   'P 1'
#
loop_
_entity.id
_entity.type
_entity.pdbx_description
1 polymer ?
#
loop_
_entity_poly.entity_id
_entity_poly.type
_entity_poly.pdbx_seq_one_letter_code
_entity_poly.pdbx_strand_id
1 'polypeptide(L)'
;LEGSPKLGGAAYLSALINEVREKEDTVFLFDSGDMFTGMLANLTEGEALMEMMMTMEYDALGIGNHEFDYGIEPFKRGIHRVSFPVLGANIFYKDTDQLFSRAYTILERDGVRLGVIGIIGLDARSVILPSYVEDLDFRDPIPYVRKGVEELKPLVDVIVVLTHQGKTGPMQTDAEHRPEVQRDFDEDIKLAGAVEGIDVIVSGHAHRGIEVPYIHPKTGTLIVQTYGYGTRLGYLKLFFDGEKITRHEGRLLKVWSDKLKPDPLVEKKISYYKDKVDHIIGE
;
A
#
# COMPACT_ATOMS: atom_id res chain seq x y z
N LEU A 1 19.84 -0.31 -21.48
CA LEU A 1 19.07 -0.21 -22.72
C LEU A 1 18.83 1.28 -22.96
N GLU A 2 19.55 1.88 -23.90
CA GLU A 2 19.29 3.24 -24.34
C GLU A 2 17.87 3.34 -24.91
N GLY A 3 17.06 4.26 -24.36
CA GLY A 3 15.70 4.53 -24.81
C GLY A 3 14.55 3.95 -23.97
N SER A 4 14.82 3.20 -22.91
CA SER A 4 13.75 2.79 -21.97
C SER A 4 13.27 3.99 -21.13
N PRO A 5 11.95 4.12 -20.87
CA PRO A 5 11.45 5.15 -19.97
C PRO A 5 12.13 5.03 -18.60
N LYS A 6 12.71 6.12 -18.12
CA LYS A 6 13.34 6.16 -16.81
C LYS A 6 12.29 6.43 -15.74
N LEU A 7 11.51 5.38 -15.40
CA LEU A 7 10.43 5.44 -14.44
C LEU A 7 10.78 4.68 -13.16
N GLY A 8 10.33 5.22 -12.02
CA GLY A 8 10.48 4.58 -10.71
C GLY A 8 11.80 4.90 -10.01
N GLY A 9 12.03 4.19 -8.92
CA GLY A 9 13.16 4.36 -8.01
C GLY A 9 12.79 5.12 -6.73
N ALA A 10 13.10 4.51 -5.57
CA ALA A 10 12.65 4.99 -4.26
C ALA A 10 13.05 6.45 -3.96
N ALA A 11 14.28 6.88 -4.33
CA ALA A 11 14.72 8.25 -4.11
C ALA A 11 13.98 9.28 -4.97
N TYR A 12 13.54 8.90 -6.16
CA TYR A 12 12.74 9.76 -7.04
C TYR A 12 11.25 9.76 -6.62
N LEU A 13 10.74 8.62 -6.13
CA LEU A 13 9.41 8.55 -5.53
C LEU A 13 9.34 9.46 -4.29
N SER A 14 10.35 9.40 -3.42
CA SER A 14 10.46 10.29 -2.26
C SER A 14 10.48 11.77 -2.66
N ALA A 15 11.25 12.12 -3.68
CA ALA A 15 11.29 13.50 -4.19
C ALA A 15 9.91 13.98 -4.66
N LEU A 16 9.16 13.12 -5.38
CA LEU A 16 7.82 13.44 -5.84
C LEU A 16 6.82 13.56 -4.68
N ILE A 17 6.94 12.71 -3.65
CA ILE A 17 6.14 12.81 -2.41
C ILE A 17 6.40 14.16 -1.74
N ASN A 18 7.66 14.57 -1.62
CA ASN A 18 8.04 15.85 -1.02
C ASN A 18 7.50 17.03 -1.82
N GLU A 19 7.53 16.98 -3.17
CA GLU A 19 6.88 17.99 -3.99
C GLU A 19 5.36 18.11 -3.76
N VAL A 20 4.68 17.00 -3.46
CA VAL A 20 3.25 17.04 -3.11
C VAL A 20 3.06 17.66 -1.74
N ARG A 21 3.88 17.28 -0.75
CA ARG A 21 3.81 17.85 0.61
C ARG A 21 4.08 19.35 0.66
N GLU A 22 4.93 19.87 -0.23
CA GLU A 22 5.19 21.29 -0.35
C GLU A 22 4.00 22.09 -0.94
N LYS A 23 3.09 21.42 -1.67
CA LYS A 23 1.97 22.04 -2.37
C LYS A 23 0.63 21.88 -1.67
N GLU A 24 0.51 20.91 -0.79
CA GLU A 24 -0.74 20.54 -0.13
C GLU A 24 -0.57 20.69 1.40
N ASP A 25 -1.57 21.29 2.04
CA ASP A 25 -1.50 21.59 3.48
C ASP A 25 -1.55 20.32 4.33
N THR A 26 -2.48 19.41 4.03
CA THR A 26 -2.69 18.16 4.79
C THR A 26 -2.49 16.97 3.89
N VAL A 27 -1.44 16.18 4.14
CA VAL A 27 -1.09 15.00 3.33
C VAL A 27 -0.96 13.77 4.22
N PHE A 28 -1.61 12.68 3.81
CA PHE A 28 -1.41 11.33 4.35
C PHE A 28 -0.86 10.44 3.26
N LEU A 29 0.15 9.63 3.58
CA LEU A 29 0.84 8.75 2.65
C LEU A 29 0.66 7.28 3.04
N PHE A 30 0.11 6.49 2.12
CA PHE A 30 -0.20 5.08 2.34
C PHE A 30 0.47 4.17 1.32
N ASP A 31 0.68 2.94 1.73
CA ASP A 31 0.98 1.82 0.83
C ASP A 31 0.06 0.64 1.15
N SER A 32 -0.37 -0.07 0.12
CA SER A 32 -1.28 -1.22 0.23
C SER A 32 -0.57 -2.57 0.14
N GLY A 33 0.73 -2.62 0.43
CA GLY A 33 1.50 -3.84 0.54
C GLY A 33 2.33 -4.21 -0.68
N ASP A 34 3.02 -5.34 -0.57
CA ASP A 34 4.00 -5.86 -1.53
C ASP A 34 5.28 -5.02 -1.61
N MET A 35 5.69 -4.46 -0.49
CA MET A 35 6.95 -3.72 -0.40
C MET A 35 8.18 -4.65 -0.38
N PHE A 36 8.05 -5.91 0.05
CA PHE A 36 9.16 -6.86 0.17
C PHE A 36 9.54 -7.51 -1.16
N THR A 37 9.65 -6.73 -2.23
CA THR A 37 9.99 -7.22 -3.56
C THR A 37 11.32 -6.66 -4.07
N GLY A 38 11.96 -7.42 -4.96
CA GLY A 38 13.23 -7.04 -5.60
C GLY A 38 14.48 -7.45 -4.82
N MET A 39 15.64 -7.27 -5.46
CA MET A 39 16.92 -7.78 -4.98
C MET A 39 17.30 -7.23 -3.59
N LEU A 40 17.06 -5.94 -3.35
CA LEU A 40 17.40 -5.33 -2.06
C LEU A 40 16.53 -5.86 -0.92
N ALA A 41 15.23 -6.08 -1.17
CA ALA A 41 14.34 -6.73 -0.22
C ALA A 41 14.80 -8.16 0.08
N ASN A 42 15.17 -8.92 -0.97
CA ASN A 42 15.64 -10.30 -0.83
C ASN A 42 16.88 -10.40 0.06
N LEU A 43 17.89 -9.57 -0.17
CA LEU A 43 19.16 -9.61 0.54
C LEU A 43 19.10 -9.01 1.96
N THR A 44 18.06 -8.27 2.29
CA THR A 44 17.85 -7.65 3.60
C THR A 44 16.59 -8.13 4.33
N GLU A 45 15.92 -9.15 3.80
CA GLU A 45 14.65 -9.67 4.33
C GLU A 45 13.62 -8.56 4.59
N GLY A 46 13.56 -7.56 3.69
CA GLY A 46 12.66 -6.42 3.77
C GLY A 46 13.14 -5.24 4.64
N GLU A 47 14.23 -5.40 5.43
CA GLU A 47 14.71 -4.36 6.35
C GLU A 47 14.96 -3.02 5.63
N ALA A 48 15.66 -3.06 4.49
CA ALA A 48 15.99 -1.87 3.71
C ALA A 48 14.74 -1.09 3.26
N LEU A 49 13.70 -1.81 2.84
CA LEU A 49 12.46 -1.20 2.34
C LEU A 49 11.68 -0.53 3.47
N MET A 50 11.57 -1.19 4.62
CA MET A 50 10.94 -0.63 5.81
C MET A 50 11.65 0.66 6.29
N GLU A 51 12.99 0.68 6.28
CA GLU A 51 13.74 1.89 6.62
C GLU A 51 13.59 3.02 5.59
N MET A 52 13.48 2.70 4.31
CA MET A 52 13.16 3.70 3.28
C MET A 52 11.76 4.26 3.48
N MET A 53 10.75 3.43 3.78
CA MET A 53 9.39 3.89 4.08
C MET A 53 9.36 4.83 5.30
N MET A 54 10.12 4.52 6.37
CA MET A 54 10.25 5.43 7.51
C MET A 54 10.89 6.77 7.09
N THR A 55 11.91 6.73 6.24
CA THR A 55 12.57 7.95 5.73
C THR A 55 11.64 8.78 4.86
N MET A 56 10.74 8.14 4.11
CA MET A 56 9.70 8.78 3.31
C MET A 56 8.47 9.19 4.13
N GLU A 57 8.46 8.90 5.45
CA GLU A 57 7.38 9.25 6.38
C GLU A 57 6.01 8.70 5.93
N TYR A 58 5.92 7.40 5.68
CA TYR A 58 4.63 6.74 5.45
C TYR A 58 3.78 6.79 6.73
N ASP A 59 2.47 7.00 6.55
CA ASP A 59 1.51 7.10 7.65
C ASP A 59 0.87 5.75 8.01
N ALA A 60 0.75 4.83 7.06
CA ALA A 60 0.35 3.43 7.28
C ALA A 60 0.73 2.53 6.10
N LEU A 61 0.87 1.23 6.40
CA LEU A 61 1.12 0.14 5.45
C LEU A 61 0.03 -0.92 5.60
N GLY A 62 -0.66 -1.27 4.50
CA GLY A 62 -1.45 -2.50 4.38
C GLY A 62 -0.53 -3.70 4.12
N ILE A 63 -0.91 -4.88 4.59
CA ILE A 63 -0.13 -6.11 4.38
C ILE A 63 -0.49 -6.72 3.03
N GLY A 64 0.52 -6.99 2.19
CA GLY A 64 0.41 -7.76 0.96
C GLY A 64 0.96 -9.19 1.09
N ASN A 65 1.01 -9.91 -0.02
CA ASN A 65 1.50 -11.29 -0.02
C ASN A 65 3.03 -11.37 0.01
N HIS A 66 3.74 -10.43 -0.59
CA HIS A 66 5.19 -10.42 -0.62
C HIS A 66 5.85 -10.05 0.72
N GLU A 67 5.12 -9.49 1.67
CA GLU A 67 5.62 -9.32 3.04
C GLU A 67 5.98 -10.64 3.71
N PHE A 68 5.46 -11.77 3.21
CA PHE A 68 5.73 -13.11 3.72
C PHE A 68 6.77 -13.90 2.90
N ASP A 69 7.41 -13.30 1.90
CA ASP A 69 8.37 -13.99 1.03
C ASP A 69 9.60 -14.54 1.77
N TYR A 70 9.87 -14.03 2.96
CA TYR A 70 10.97 -14.47 3.83
C TYR A 70 10.46 -15.14 5.12
N GLY A 71 9.16 -15.50 5.15
CA GLY A 71 8.48 -16.05 6.32
C GLY A 71 8.00 -14.98 7.32
N ILE A 72 7.36 -15.44 8.38
CA ILE A 72 6.70 -14.57 9.38
C ILE A 72 7.73 -13.76 10.19
N GLU A 73 8.83 -14.36 10.63
CA GLU A 73 9.73 -13.75 11.60
C GLU A 73 10.49 -12.52 11.07
N PRO A 74 11.01 -12.49 9.82
CA PRO A 74 11.58 -11.27 9.25
C PRO A 74 10.56 -10.13 9.20
N PHE A 75 9.33 -10.41 8.78
CA PHE A 75 8.28 -9.41 8.71
C PHE A 75 7.86 -8.90 10.10
N LYS A 76 7.74 -9.76 11.11
CA LYS A 76 7.50 -9.35 12.50
C LYS A 76 8.59 -8.41 13.02
N ARG A 77 9.86 -8.71 12.73
CA ARG A 77 10.96 -7.79 13.08
C ARG A 77 10.78 -6.42 12.42
N GLY A 78 10.36 -6.40 11.15
CA GLY A 78 10.04 -5.17 10.42
C GLY A 78 8.92 -4.38 11.10
N ILE A 79 7.79 -5.02 11.41
CA ILE A 79 6.64 -4.41 12.09
C ILE A 79 7.05 -3.73 13.42
N HIS A 80 7.94 -4.37 14.20
CA HIS A 80 8.40 -3.83 15.48
C HIS A 80 9.38 -2.65 15.36
N ARG A 81 10.01 -2.47 14.21
CA ARG A 81 11.00 -1.41 13.98
C ARG A 81 10.41 -0.13 13.39
N VAL A 82 9.31 -0.23 12.64
CA VAL A 82 8.73 0.92 11.97
C VAL A 82 7.92 1.79 12.91
N SER A 83 7.91 3.09 12.64
CA SER A 83 7.15 4.08 13.40
C SER A 83 5.70 4.22 12.96
N PHE A 84 5.37 3.73 11.77
CA PHE A 84 4.01 3.76 11.22
C PHE A 84 3.28 2.43 11.48
N PRO A 85 1.95 2.44 11.59
CA PRO A 85 1.15 1.23 11.76
C PRO A 85 1.18 0.35 10.51
N VAL A 86 1.32 -0.96 10.72
CA VAL A 86 1.16 -2.01 9.71
C VAL A 86 -0.17 -2.70 9.98
N LEU A 87 -1.05 -2.78 8.98
CA LEU A 87 -2.46 -3.09 9.16
C LEU A 87 -2.87 -4.38 8.43
N GLY A 88 -3.56 -5.28 9.15
CA GLY A 88 -4.06 -6.55 8.63
C GLY A 88 -5.23 -7.07 9.47
N ALA A 89 -6.44 -6.51 9.26
CA ALA A 89 -7.62 -6.79 10.07
C ALA A 89 -8.14 -8.23 9.98
N ASN A 90 -7.77 -8.96 8.93
CA ASN A 90 -8.24 -10.32 8.68
C ASN A 90 -7.13 -11.38 8.74
N ILE A 91 -5.97 -11.05 9.34
CA ILE A 91 -4.85 -11.98 9.54
C ILE A 91 -4.73 -12.31 11.02
N PHE A 92 -4.85 -13.58 11.37
CA PHE A 92 -4.85 -14.07 12.73
C PHE A 92 -3.76 -15.12 12.94
N TYR A 93 -3.30 -15.29 14.17
CA TYR A 93 -2.58 -16.50 14.53
C TYR A 93 -3.53 -17.69 14.46
N LYS A 94 -3.07 -18.80 13.87
CA LYS A 94 -3.86 -19.99 13.60
C LYS A 94 -4.54 -20.51 14.86
N ASP A 95 -5.79 -20.93 14.70
CA ASP A 95 -6.63 -21.46 15.76
C ASP A 95 -6.89 -20.50 16.95
N THR A 96 -6.70 -19.18 16.71
CA THR A 96 -6.95 -18.12 17.70
C THR A 96 -7.75 -16.97 17.12
N ASP A 97 -8.18 -16.05 18.00
CA ASP A 97 -8.74 -14.76 17.63
C ASP A 97 -7.72 -13.61 17.87
N GLN A 98 -6.45 -13.95 18.03
CA GLN A 98 -5.37 -12.99 18.16
C GLN A 98 -4.93 -12.51 16.77
N LEU A 99 -5.03 -11.21 16.52
CA LEU A 99 -4.54 -10.59 15.29
C LEU A 99 -3.01 -10.72 15.18
N PHE A 100 -2.55 -10.98 13.96
CA PHE A 100 -1.13 -10.95 13.61
C PHE A 100 -0.57 -9.52 13.69
N SER A 101 -1.36 -8.55 13.26
CA SER A 101 -1.02 -7.13 13.30
C SER A 101 -2.25 -6.31 13.73
N ARG A 102 -2.21 -4.99 13.58
CA ARG A 102 -3.34 -4.13 13.93
C ARG A 102 -4.44 -4.23 12.86
N ALA A 103 -5.71 -4.20 13.29
CA ALA A 103 -6.83 -4.15 12.36
C ALA A 103 -6.93 -2.80 11.66
N TYR A 104 -6.75 -1.71 12.42
CA TYR A 104 -6.87 -0.34 11.95
C TYR A 104 -6.04 0.63 12.82
N THR A 105 -5.98 1.87 12.38
CA THR A 105 -5.42 3.00 13.14
C THR A 105 -6.27 4.26 12.92
N ILE A 106 -6.13 5.23 13.82
CA ILE A 106 -6.66 6.58 13.64
C ILE A 106 -5.47 7.52 13.49
N LEU A 107 -5.49 8.29 12.42
CA LEU A 107 -4.50 9.34 12.12
C LEU A 107 -5.20 10.68 12.21
N GLU A 108 -4.52 11.66 12.82
CA GLU A 108 -5.03 13.03 12.93
C GLU A 108 -3.98 14.01 12.43
N ARG A 109 -4.40 14.92 11.56
CA ARG A 109 -3.56 15.99 11.02
C ARG A 109 -4.43 17.19 10.67
N ASP A 110 -4.06 18.38 11.15
CA ASP A 110 -4.75 19.66 10.89
C ASP A 110 -6.26 19.62 11.19
N GLY A 111 -6.64 18.87 12.24
CA GLY A 111 -8.02 18.73 12.68
C GLY A 111 -8.86 17.73 11.86
N VAL A 112 -8.28 17.03 10.90
CA VAL A 112 -8.92 15.95 10.14
C VAL A 112 -8.48 14.60 10.71
N ARG A 113 -9.45 13.72 11.02
CA ARG A 113 -9.22 12.39 11.55
C ARG A 113 -9.56 11.33 10.51
N LEU A 114 -8.58 10.52 10.15
CA LEU A 114 -8.76 9.39 9.25
C LEU A 114 -8.75 8.07 10.03
N GLY A 115 -9.77 7.23 9.83
CA GLY A 115 -9.73 5.83 10.21
C GLY A 115 -9.17 5.02 9.06
N VAL A 116 -8.07 4.30 9.29
CA VAL A 116 -7.40 3.51 8.24
C VAL A 116 -7.45 2.04 8.63
N ILE A 117 -8.08 1.21 7.82
CA ILE A 117 -8.21 -0.26 7.99
C ILE A 117 -7.31 -0.93 6.95
N GLY A 118 -6.62 -2.01 7.29
CA GLY A 118 -5.86 -2.81 6.32
C GLY A 118 -6.41 -4.22 6.17
N ILE A 119 -6.47 -4.75 4.95
CA ILE A 119 -6.86 -6.14 4.68
C ILE A 119 -6.06 -6.76 3.53
N ILE A 120 -5.97 -8.09 3.54
CA ILE A 120 -5.47 -8.89 2.42
C ILE A 120 -6.59 -9.81 1.89
N GLY A 121 -6.70 -9.92 0.57
CA GLY A 121 -7.65 -10.81 -0.09
C GLY A 121 -7.25 -12.28 0.01
N LEU A 122 -8.23 -13.18 -0.14
CA LEU A 122 -7.96 -14.63 -0.14
C LEU A 122 -7.26 -15.08 -1.43
N ASP A 123 -7.44 -14.36 -2.53
CA ASP A 123 -6.70 -14.52 -3.78
C ASP A 123 -5.21 -14.17 -3.61
N ALA A 124 -4.88 -13.03 -3.00
CA ALA A 124 -3.50 -12.66 -2.66
C ALA A 124 -2.87 -13.68 -1.69
N ARG A 125 -3.63 -14.16 -0.69
CA ARG A 125 -3.19 -15.25 0.19
C ARG A 125 -2.80 -16.51 -0.59
N SER A 126 -3.52 -16.83 -1.66
CA SER A 126 -3.32 -18.07 -2.42
C SER A 126 -1.95 -18.19 -3.12
N VAL A 127 -1.25 -17.08 -3.31
CA VAL A 127 0.08 -17.03 -3.94
C VAL A 127 1.24 -17.02 -2.92
N ILE A 128 0.95 -16.98 -1.62
CA ILE A 128 1.97 -17.13 -0.57
C ILE A 128 2.31 -18.61 -0.38
N LEU A 129 3.60 -18.92 -0.26
CA LEU A 129 4.03 -20.30 0.05
C LEU A 129 3.43 -20.76 1.40
N PRO A 130 2.69 -21.88 1.43
CA PRO A 130 2.00 -22.33 2.65
C PRO A 130 2.92 -22.49 3.87
N SER A 131 4.14 -22.98 3.67
CA SER A 131 5.13 -23.16 4.74
C SER A 131 5.59 -21.86 5.39
N TYR A 132 5.45 -20.72 4.71
CA TYR A 132 5.86 -19.42 5.24
C TYR A 132 4.83 -18.79 6.16
N VAL A 133 3.60 -19.29 6.14
CA VAL A 133 2.46 -18.74 6.88
C VAL A 133 1.61 -19.85 7.55
N GLU A 134 2.23 -20.99 7.87
CA GLU A 134 1.51 -22.14 8.46
C GLU A 134 0.88 -21.85 9.82
N ASP A 135 1.43 -20.86 10.54
CA ASP A 135 0.94 -20.38 11.83
C ASP A 135 -0.09 -19.24 11.71
N LEU A 136 -0.50 -18.87 10.48
CA LEU A 136 -1.45 -17.81 10.25
C LEU A 136 -2.75 -18.31 9.58
N ASP A 137 -3.84 -17.67 9.96
CA ASP A 137 -5.17 -17.84 9.41
C ASP A 137 -5.62 -16.54 8.72
N PHE A 138 -5.94 -16.64 7.43
CA PHE A 138 -6.41 -15.53 6.60
C PHE A 138 -7.91 -15.71 6.36
N ARG A 139 -8.69 -14.79 6.88
CA ARG A 139 -10.15 -14.88 6.88
C ARG A 139 -10.78 -13.97 5.83
N ASP A 140 -12.04 -14.22 5.47
CA ASP A 140 -12.82 -13.34 4.59
C ASP A 140 -12.75 -11.88 5.10
N PRO A 141 -12.26 -10.90 4.28
CA PRO A 141 -12.06 -9.55 4.75
C PRO A 141 -13.36 -8.78 5.05
N ILE A 142 -14.47 -9.09 4.38
CA ILE A 142 -15.72 -8.30 4.46
C ILE A 142 -16.23 -8.14 5.91
N PRO A 143 -16.34 -9.20 6.75
CA PRO A 143 -16.78 -9.04 8.13
C PRO A 143 -15.88 -8.13 8.98
N TYR A 144 -14.57 -8.18 8.74
CA TYR A 144 -13.59 -7.41 9.52
C TYR A 144 -13.57 -5.94 9.10
N VAL A 145 -13.70 -5.64 7.80
CA VAL A 145 -13.88 -4.26 7.34
C VAL A 145 -15.18 -3.67 7.89
N ARG A 146 -16.29 -4.41 7.85
CA ARG A 146 -17.57 -3.96 8.41
C ARG A 146 -17.43 -3.62 9.90
N LYS A 147 -16.82 -4.49 10.68
CA LYS A 147 -16.54 -4.26 12.10
C LYS A 147 -15.68 -3.01 12.30
N GLY A 148 -14.58 -2.87 11.54
CA GLY A 148 -13.71 -1.71 11.62
C GLY A 148 -14.44 -0.40 11.27
N VAL A 149 -15.29 -0.39 10.24
CA VAL A 149 -16.12 0.76 9.88
C VAL A 149 -17.10 1.12 11.01
N GLU A 150 -17.79 0.15 11.59
CA GLU A 150 -18.71 0.36 12.71
C GLU A 150 -18.01 0.98 13.94
N GLU A 151 -16.80 0.51 14.27
CA GLU A 151 -16.00 1.01 15.38
C GLU A 151 -15.44 2.41 15.11
N LEU A 152 -15.00 2.69 13.87
CA LEU A 152 -14.33 3.94 13.50
C LEU A 152 -15.30 5.09 13.19
N LYS A 153 -16.46 4.80 12.61
CA LYS A 153 -17.42 5.81 12.14
C LYS A 153 -17.76 6.91 13.17
N PRO A 154 -17.94 6.63 14.48
CA PRO A 154 -18.19 7.69 15.46
C PRO A 154 -16.95 8.48 15.88
N LEU A 155 -15.76 8.07 15.46
CA LEU A 155 -14.48 8.59 15.96
C LEU A 155 -13.70 9.42 14.92
N VAL A 156 -14.05 9.27 13.62
CA VAL A 156 -13.25 9.80 12.50
C VAL A 156 -14.12 10.51 11.48
N ASP A 157 -13.47 11.32 10.67
CA ASP A 157 -14.13 12.15 9.65
C ASP A 157 -14.14 11.44 8.28
N VAL A 158 -13.14 10.58 8.02
CA VAL A 158 -13.00 9.84 6.76
C VAL A 158 -12.52 8.41 7.06
N ILE A 159 -13.08 7.41 6.39
CA ILE A 159 -12.67 6.01 6.49
C ILE A 159 -11.97 5.57 5.21
N VAL A 160 -10.72 5.17 5.36
CA VAL A 160 -9.86 4.64 4.29
C VAL A 160 -9.62 3.14 4.53
N VAL A 161 -9.75 2.33 3.50
CA VAL A 161 -9.37 0.91 3.55
C VAL A 161 -8.20 0.68 2.61
N LEU A 162 -7.08 0.20 3.16
CA LEU A 162 -5.94 -0.29 2.40
C LEU A 162 -6.21 -1.75 2.06
N THR A 163 -6.36 -2.07 0.78
CA THR A 163 -6.67 -3.43 0.35
C THR A 163 -5.53 -4.02 -0.47
N HIS A 164 -5.23 -5.28 -0.24
CA HIS A 164 -4.30 -6.04 -1.07
C HIS A 164 -5.04 -7.26 -1.65
N GLN A 165 -5.76 -7.05 -2.76
CA GLN A 165 -6.63 -8.04 -3.38
C GLN A 165 -6.88 -7.74 -4.86
N GLY A 166 -7.51 -8.68 -5.57
CA GLY A 166 -7.81 -8.58 -6.99
C GLY A 166 -7.03 -9.60 -7.83
N LYS A 167 -7.27 -9.65 -9.12
CA LYS A 167 -6.61 -10.61 -10.00
C LYS A 167 -5.34 -10.03 -10.59
N THR A 168 -4.24 -10.76 -10.40
CA THR A 168 -2.98 -10.48 -11.08
C THR A 168 -2.96 -11.18 -12.44
N GLY A 169 -2.64 -10.43 -13.49
CA GLY A 169 -2.24 -10.99 -14.78
C GLY A 169 -0.77 -11.42 -14.76
N PRO A 170 -0.26 -12.03 -15.86
CA PRO A 170 1.17 -12.24 -16.04
C PRO A 170 1.94 -10.96 -15.78
N MET A 171 3.12 -11.07 -15.17
CA MET A 171 3.97 -9.91 -14.87
C MET A 171 4.16 -9.07 -16.14
N GLN A 172 3.60 -7.89 -16.15
CA GLN A 172 3.74 -6.91 -17.21
C GLN A 172 4.27 -5.63 -16.64
N THR A 173 5.21 -5.04 -17.35
CA THR A 173 5.63 -3.66 -17.07
C THR A 173 4.50 -2.70 -17.45
N ASP A 174 4.49 -1.50 -16.90
CA ASP A 174 3.53 -0.45 -17.25
C ASP A 174 3.52 -0.07 -18.74
N ALA A 175 4.57 -0.46 -19.50
CA ALA A 175 4.69 -0.24 -20.92
C ALA A 175 3.84 -1.22 -21.75
N GLU A 176 3.39 -2.34 -21.16
CA GLU A 176 2.66 -3.39 -21.87
C GLU A 176 1.20 -3.42 -21.41
N HIS A 177 0.40 -2.53 -21.94
CA HIS A 177 -1.06 -2.63 -21.78
C HIS A 177 -1.59 -3.63 -22.81
N ARG A 178 -1.72 -4.90 -22.40
CA ARG A 178 -2.36 -5.94 -23.22
C ARG A 178 -3.81 -6.12 -22.77
N PRO A 179 -4.80 -5.83 -23.63
CA PRO A 179 -6.22 -5.95 -23.27
C PRO A 179 -6.66 -7.37 -22.85
N GLU A 180 -5.94 -8.39 -23.34
CA GLU A 180 -6.18 -9.80 -23.03
C GLU A 180 -5.74 -10.23 -21.64
N VAL A 181 -4.97 -9.42 -20.93
CA VAL A 181 -4.55 -9.70 -19.57
C VAL A 181 -5.52 -9.01 -18.61
N GLN A 182 -6.42 -9.81 -18.07
CA GLN A 182 -7.35 -9.33 -17.05
C GLN A 182 -6.60 -9.08 -15.74
N ARG A 183 -6.35 -7.81 -15.48
CA ARG A 183 -6.04 -7.27 -14.15
C ARG A 183 -7.27 -6.54 -13.71
N ASP A 184 -7.89 -6.96 -12.64
CA ASP A 184 -9.11 -6.32 -12.19
C ASP A 184 -9.08 -6.07 -10.68
N PHE A 185 -9.90 -5.14 -10.26
CA PHE A 185 -10.16 -4.77 -8.88
C PHE A 185 -11.61 -5.10 -8.48
N ASP A 186 -12.18 -6.15 -9.06
CA ASP A 186 -13.55 -6.58 -8.82
C ASP A 186 -13.82 -6.91 -7.36
N GLU A 187 -12.80 -7.41 -6.64
CA GLU A 187 -12.90 -7.68 -5.19
C GLU A 187 -13.10 -6.37 -4.39
N ASP A 188 -12.46 -5.27 -4.81
CA ASP A 188 -12.64 -3.96 -4.18
C ASP A 188 -14.02 -3.39 -4.48
N ILE A 189 -14.53 -3.60 -5.70
CA ILE A 189 -15.92 -3.24 -6.05
C ILE A 189 -16.92 -4.03 -5.20
N LYS A 190 -16.70 -5.34 -5.02
CA LYS A 190 -17.53 -6.18 -4.15
C LYS A 190 -17.48 -5.72 -2.70
N LEU A 191 -16.28 -5.42 -2.18
CA LEU A 191 -16.09 -4.91 -0.82
C LEU A 191 -16.83 -3.59 -0.62
N ALA A 192 -16.66 -2.62 -1.53
CA ALA A 192 -17.36 -1.34 -1.50
C ALA A 192 -18.88 -1.50 -1.53
N GLY A 193 -19.38 -2.48 -2.28
CA GLY A 193 -20.81 -2.79 -2.35
C GLY A 193 -21.39 -3.52 -1.13
N ALA A 194 -20.53 -4.27 -0.41
CA ALA A 194 -20.91 -5.08 0.76
C ALA A 194 -20.82 -4.33 2.09
N VAL A 195 -20.01 -3.26 2.16
CA VAL A 195 -19.79 -2.49 3.38
C VAL A 195 -20.03 -1.01 3.11
N GLU A 196 -21.09 -0.48 3.68
CA GLU A 196 -21.40 0.97 3.62
C GLU A 196 -20.52 1.75 4.62
N GLY A 197 -20.19 2.98 4.28
CA GLY A 197 -19.43 3.89 5.15
C GLY A 197 -17.92 3.88 4.90
N ILE A 198 -17.45 3.20 3.86
CA ILE A 198 -16.09 3.36 3.34
C ILE A 198 -16.07 4.55 2.41
N ASP A 199 -15.21 5.54 2.68
CA ASP A 199 -15.05 6.71 1.80
C ASP A 199 -14.06 6.42 0.66
N VAL A 200 -12.93 5.78 0.99
CA VAL A 200 -11.85 5.49 0.03
C VAL A 200 -11.31 4.08 0.21
N ILE A 201 -11.11 3.37 -0.88
CA ILE A 201 -10.29 2.17 -0.97
C ILE A 201 -9.01 2.52 -1.72
N VAL A 202 -7.87 2.34 -1.06
CA VAL A 202 -6.54 2.37 -1.68
C VAL A 202 -6.11 0.94 -1.92
N SER A 203 -6.15 0.51 -3.17
CA SER A 203 -5.98 -0.88 -3.57
C SER A 203 -4.55 -1.20 -3.98
N GLY A 204 -4.16 -2.48 -3.85
CA GLY A 204 -2.90 -3.06 -4.29
C GLY A 204 -3.09 -4.38 -5.03
N HIS A 205 -2.04 -5.21 -5.12
CA HIS A 205 -2.00 -6.55 -5.69
C HIS A 205 -2.23 -6.65 -7.20
N ALA A 206 -3.34 -6.17 -7.71
CA ALA A 206 -3.72 -6.34 -9.13
C ALA A 206 -2.81 -5.58 -10.11
N HIS A 207 -1.99 -4.65 -9.67
CA HIS A 207 -1.17 -3.75 -10.52
C HIS A 207 -1.99 -3.03 -11.59
N ARG A 208 -3.28 -2.78 -11.30
CA ARG A 208 -4.21 -2.11 -12.19
C ARG A 208 -4.23 -0.61 -11.90
N GLY A 209 -3.46 0.17 -12.64
CA GLY A 209 -3.52 1.63 -12.52
C GLY A 209 -4.92 2.16 -12.83
N ILE A 210 -5.49 2.91 -11.90
CA ILE A 210 -6.77 3.60 -12.04
C ILE A 210 -6.46 5.08 -12.24
N GLU A 211 -6.44 5.51 -13.51
CA GLU A 211 -6.04 6.89 -13.88
C GLU A 211 -7.05 7.93 -13.40
N VAL A 212 -8.33 7.56 -13.30
CA VAL A 212 -9.40 8.37 -12.72
C VAL A 212 -10.08 7.55 -11.64
N PRO A 213 -10.24 8.06 -10.42
CA PRO A 213 -10.87 7.32 -9.33
C PRO A 213 -12.19 6.69 -9.75
N TYR A 214 -12.34 5.40 -9.48
CA TYR A 214 -13.61 4.72 -9.69
C TYR A 214 -14.56 5.05 -8.54
N ILE A 215 -15.78 5.42 -8.86
CA ILE A 215 -16.83 5.72 -7.88
C ILE A 215 -17.80 4.55 -7.86
N HIS A 216 -17.92 3.87 -6.73
CA HIS A 216 -18.87 2.79 -6.61
C HIS A 216 -20.31 3.32 -6.70
N PRO A 217 -21.15 2.83 -7.66
CA PRO A 217 -22.41 3.47 -8.02
C PRO A 217 -23.46 3.46 -6.91
N LYS A 218 -23.38 2.51 -5.97
CA LYS A 218 -24.34 2.37 -4.86
C LYS A 218 -23.90 3.11 -3.61
N THR A 219 -22.62 3.01 -3.24
CA THR A 219 -22.10 3.50 -1.95
C THR A 219 -21.37 4.82 -2.05
N GLY A 220 -20.95 5.24 -3.25
CA GLY A 220 -20.13 6.43 -3.46
C GLY A 220 -18.67 6.25 -3.08
N THR A 221 -18.25 5.08 -2.60
CA THR A 221 -16.87 4.76 -2.25
C THR A 221 -15.94 5.01 -3.43
N LEU A 222 -14.86 5.74 -3.19
CA LEU A 222 -13.79 5.96 -4.17
C LEU A 222 -12.81 4.80 -4.14
N ILE A 223 -12.48 4.21 -5.30
CA ILE A 223 -11.45 3.18 -5.42
C ILE A 223 -10.33 3.73 -6.26
N VAL A 224 -9.11 3.67 -5.73
CA VAL A 224 -7.86 4.11 -6.38
C VAL A 224 -6.80 3.03 -6.28
N GLN A 225 -5.99 2.88 -7.33
CA GLN A 225 -4.86 1.96 -7.36
C GLN A 225 -3.77 2.51 -8.27
N THR A 226 -2.51 2.32 -7.90
CA THR A 226 -1.37 2.61 -8.77
C THR A 226 -0.99 1.39 -9.61
N TYR A 227 -0.11 1.59 -10.58
CA TYR A 227 0.66 0.50 -11.19
C TYR A 227 1.73 -0.01 -10.19
N GLY A 228 2.27 -1.18 -10.45
CA GLY A 228 3.32 -1.76 -9.63
C GLY A 228 4.69 -1.04 -9.71
N TYR A 229 5.62 -1.49 -8.86
CA TYR A 229 7.05 -1.17 -8.90
C TYR A 229 7.42 0.30 -8.63
N GLY A 230 6.58 1.06 -7.94
CA GLY A 230 6.86 2.46 -7.61
C GLY A 230 7.02 3.38 -8.83
N THR A 231 6.44 3.01 -9.97
CA THR A 231 6.52 3.79 -11.22
C THR A 231 5.56 4.98 -11.23
N ARG A 232 4.58 4.96 -10.33
CA ARG A 232 3.58 6.00 -10.13
C ARG A 232 3.36 6.29 -8.64
N LEU A 233 3.05 7.55 -8.36
CA LEU A 233 2.47 7.98 -7.10
C LEU A 233 0.98 8.23 -7.33
N GLY A 234 0.11 7.55 -6.58
CA GLY A 234 -1.32 7.83 -6.55
C GLY A 234 -1.56 9.16 -5.81
N TYR A 235 -2.22 10.10 -6.46
CA TYR A 235 -2.61 11.37 -5.87
C TYR A 235 -4.14 11.44 -5.85
N LEU A 236 -4.70 11.52 -4.64
CA LEU A 236 -6.12 11.73 -4.40
C LEU A 236 -6.30 12.91 -3.46
N LYS A 237 -6.92 13.98 -3.94
CA LYS A 237 -7.30 15.15 -3.15
C LYS A 237 -8.77 15.08 -2.82
N LEU A 238 -9.09 15.15 -1.53
CA LEU A 238 -10.45 15.18 -1.02
C LEU A 238 -10.77 16.59 -0.51
N PHE A 239 -11.94 17.09 -0.83
CA PHE A 239 -12.45 18.37 -0.31
C PHE A 239 -13.51 18.06 0.73
N PHE A 240 -13.17 18.35 1.98
CA PHE A 240 -13.98 18.07 3.14
C PHE A 240 -14.57 19.37 3.72
N ASP A 241 -15.87 19.38 4.00
CA ASP A 241 -16.58 20.59 4.48
C ASP A 241 -16.77 20.62 6.01
N GLY A 242 -16.20 19.66 6.71
CA GLY A 242 -16.37 19.46 8.15
C GLY A 242 -17.37 18.35 8.51
N GLU A 243 -18.16 17.87 7.54
CA GLU A 243 -19.12 16.78 7.73
C GLU A 243 -18.92 15.64 6.74
N LYS A 244 -18.58 15.97 5.47
CA LYS A 244 -18.46 14.98 4.39
C LYS A 244 -17.49 15.42 3.30
N ILE A 245 -17.08 14.47 2.48
CA ILE A 245 -16.36 14.73 1.24
C ILE A 245 -17.33 15.28 0.20
N THR A 246 -17.08 16.51 -0.25
CA THR A 246 -17.94 17.22 -1.22
C THR A 246 -17.44 17.11 -2.65
N ARG A 247 -16.14 16.93 -2.82
CA ARG A 247 -15.46 16.81 -4.12
C ARG A 247 -14.17 16.03 -3.96
N HIS A 248 -13.72 15.41 -5.03
CA HIS A 248 -12.41 14.79 -5.12
C HIS A 248 -11.73 15.08 -6.45
N GLU A 249 -10.42 14.98 -6.46
CA GLU A 249 -9.57 15.02 -7.65
C GLU A 249 -8.54 13.90 -7.52
N GLY A 250 -8.40 13.05 -8.54
CA GLY A 250 -7.45 11.94 -8.48
C GLY A 250 -6.71 11.76 -9.80
N ARG A 251 -5.46 11.34 -9.71
CA ARG A 251 -4.59 11.06 -10.86
C ARG A 251 -3.38 10.23 -10.45
N LEU A 252 -2.72 9.64 -11.43
CA LEU A 252 -1.45 8.95 -11.24
C LEU A 252 -0.28 9.83 -11.70
N LEU A 253 0.59 10.19 -10.77
CA LEU A 253 1.78 10.98 -11.05
C LEU A 253 2.94 10.05 -11.44
N LYS A 254 3.56 10.28 -12.60
CA LYS A 254 4.68 9.48 -13.08
C LYS A 254 5.98 9.84 -12.37
N VAL A 255 6.66 8.83 -11.84
CA VAL A 255 7.97 8.98 -11.19
C VAL A 255 9.07 8.97 -12.24
N TRP A 256 9.29 10.13 -12.88
CA TRP A 256 10.31 10.29 -13.92
C TRP A 256 11.70 10.50 -13.30
N SER A 257 12.56 9.47 -13.32
CA SER A 257 13.92 9.54 -12.75
C SER A 257 14.90 10.42 -13.54
N ASP A 258 14.57 10.81 -14.77
CA ASP A 258 15.34 11.75 -15.57
C ASP A 258 14.86 13.20 -15.44
N LYS A 259 13.76 13.45 -14.73
CA LYS A 259 13.18 14.79 -14.52
C LYS A 259 13.18 15.24 -13.06
N LEU A 260 13.22 14.30 -12.13
CA LEU A 260 13.25 14.56 -10.70
C LEU A 260 14.69 14.56 -10.19
N LYS A 261 14.97 15.42 -9.23
CA LYS A 261 16.20 15.34 -8.44
C LYS A 261 15.95 14.35 -7.31
N PRO A 262 16.77 13.28 -7.18
CA PRO A 262 16.51 12.27 -6.16
C PRO A 262 16.63 12.84 -4.75
N ASP A 263 15.84 12.29 -3.82
CA ASP A 263 15.93 12.64 -2.40
C ASP A 263 17.26 12.13 -1.81
N PRO A 264 18.10 13.02 -1.27
CA PRO A 264 19.43 12.64 -0.78
C PRO A 264 19.39 11.74 0.45
N LEU A 265 18.34 11.80 1.27
CA LEU A 265 18.20 10.94 2.45
C LEU A 265 17.93 9.51 2.04
N VAL A 266 17.04 9.31 1.08
CA VAL A 266 16.74 7.97 0.54
C VAL A 266 17.90 7.43 -0.29
N GLU A 267 18.59 8.27 -1.09
CA GLU A 267 19.83 7.87 -1.80
C GLU A 267 20.89 7.36 -0.84
N LYS A 268 21.11 8.07 0.27
CA LYS A 268 22.06 7.65 1.31
C LYS A 268 21.68 6.28 1.91
N LYS A 269 20.38 6.02 2.14
CA LYS A 269 19.91 4.71 2.60
C LYS A 269 20.14 3.62 1.56
N ILE A 270 19.83 3.88 0.30
CA ILE A 270 20.09 2.95 -0.80
C ILE A 270 21.57 2.60 -0.88
N SER A 271 22.47 3.61 -0.83
CA SER A 271 23.91 3.39 -0.86
C SER A 271 24.39 2.54 0.32
N TYR A 272 23.94 2.87 1.54
CA TYR A 272 24.28 2.08 2.74
C TYR A 272 23.91 0.60 2.60
N TYR A 273 22.70 0.31 2.12
CA TYR A 273 22.27 -1.08 1.95
C TYR A 273 22.93 -1.78 0.76
N LYS A 274 23.27 -1.06 -0.31
CA LYS A 274 24.09 -1.61 -1.40
C LYS A 274 25.47 -2.02 -0.91
N ASP A 275 26.16 -1.16 -0.17
CA ASP A 275 27.48 -1.46 0.37
C ASP A 275 27.44 -2.67 1.35
N LYS A 276 26.38 -2.76 2.16
CA LYS A 276 26.13 -3.91 3.06
C LYS A 276 25.93 -5.21 2.28
N VAL A 277 25.19 -5.14 1.18
CA VAL A 277 24.90 -6.29 0.30
C VAL A 277 26.16 -6.70 -0.47
N ASP A 278 26.91 -5.75 -1.02
CA ASP A 278 28.16 -6.02 -1.75
C ASP A 278 29.19 -6.71 -0.84
N HIS A 279 29.19 -6.41 0.45
CA HIS A 279 30.01 -7.11 1.45
C HIS A 279 29.56 -8.57 1.67
N ILE A 280 28.24 -8.82 1.70
CA ILE A 280 27.65 -10.17 1.87
C ILE A 280 27.91 -11.04 0.64
N ILE A 281 27.86 -10.47 -0.56
CA ILE A 281 28.04 -11.21 -1.83
C ILE A 281 29.54 -11.40 -2.15
N GLY A 282 30.41 -10.53 -1.65
CA GLY A 282 31.86 -10.56 -1.88
C GLY A 282 32.64 -11.50 -0.94
N GLU A 283 31.99 -12.03 0.08
CA GLU A 283 32.49 -13.09 0.96
C GLU A 283 32.07 -14.49 0.48
#